data_90ccabb13d23760b44e05bbf99fe5f4f
#
_entry.id   90ccabb13d23760b44e05bbf99fe5f4f
#
_cell.length_a   1.000
_cell.length_b   1.000
_cell.length_c   1.000
_cell.angle_alpha   90.00
_cell.angle_beta   90.00
_cell.angle_gamma   90.00
#
_symmetry.space_group_name_H-M   'P 1'
#
loop_
_entity.id
_entity.type
_entity.pdbx_description
1 polymer ?
#
loop_
_entity_poly.entity_id
_entity_poly.type
_entity_poly.pdbx_seq_one_letter_code
_entity_poly.pdbx_strand_id
1 'polypeptide(L)'
;MIVEQKGKNDVLVRYRDENDKRQETVIKEDAKYIHGLKKTDGYMGVFGTSLTKLEGHTTWDIRDISKSGRTWEANIPFTNQALTARVKGGAKPFASYNHRVWYLDGEWKTTTGEITMLSVYDSFTERLYSWTVMPNGIGKGKHKMLKDESGQEYHFDTPVVIFDTEAELLSHFVSFMRKQDPDIITGWYVTGADIKQII
;
A
#
# COMPACT_ATOMS: atom_id res chain seq x y z
N MET A 1 3.90 8.45 -0.30
CA MET A 1 3.59 8.83 1.09
C MET A 1 2.46 7.95 1.58
N ILE A 2 2.68 7.22 2.66
CA ILE A 2 1.66 6.39 3.33
C ILE A 2 1.28 7.12 4.60
N VAL A 3 -0.02 7.23 4.86
CA VAL A 3 -0.56 7.97 6.00
C VAL A 3 -1.54 7.09 6.75
N GLU A 4 -1.31 6.89 8.02
CA GLU A 4 -2.19 6.09 8.86
C GLU A 4 -2.44 6.77 10.22
N GLN A 5 -3.61 6.54 10.78
CA GLN A 5 -3.94 7.01 12.11
C GLN A 5 -3.30 6.10 13.16
N LYS A 6 -2.54 6.68 14.08
CA LYS A 6 -1.93 5.97 15.21
C LYS A 6 -2.57 6.44 16.51
N GLY A 7 -3.34 5.56 17.15
CA GLY A 7 -4.07 5.94 18.36
C GLY A 7 -5.23 6.90 18.08
N LYS A 8 -5.49 7.83 19.00
CA LYS A 8 -6.63 8.74 18.92
C LYS A 8 -6.40 9.94 18.02
N ASN A 9 -5.25 10.59 18.16
CA ASN A 9 -4.98 11.90 17.55
C ASN A 9 -3.64 11.96 16.79
N ASP A 10 -2.88 10.88 16.77
CA ASP A 10 -1.61 10.85 16.10
C ASP A 10 -1.76 10.38 14.65
N VAL A 11 -1.05 10.99 13.73
CA VAL A 11 -0.96 10.59 12.34
C VAL A 11 0.47 10.19 12.03
N LEU A 12 0.64 8.94 11.67
CA LEU A 12 1.91 8.41 11.21
C LEU A 12 2.03 8.65 9.71
N VAL A 13 3.10 9.30 9.30
CA VAL A 13 3.43 9.54 7.90
C VAL A 13 4.72 8.82 7.57
N ARG A 14 4.67 7.90 6.60
CA ARG A 14 5.83 7.25 6.01
C ARG A 14 6.05 7.74 4.60
N TYR A 15 7.27 8.11 4.29
CA TYR A 15 7.64 8.63 2.97
C TYR A 15 9.08 8.25 2.66
N ARG A 16 9.50 8.38 1.41
CA ARG A 16 10.92 8.33 1.03
C ARG A 16 11.44 9.75 0.89
N ASP A 17 12.66 9.98 1.35
CA ASP A 17 13.35 11.26 1.16
C ASP A 17 13.99 11.36 -0.23
N GLU A 18 14.70 12.43 -0.49
CA GLU A 18 15.39 12.70 -1.75
C GLU A 18 16.50 11.69 -2.09
N ASN A 19 16.92 10.88 -1.11
CA ASN A 19 17.90 9.81 -1.29
C ASN A 19 17.24 8.41 -1.32
N ASP A 20 15.94 8.34 -1.56
CA ASP A 20 15.13 7.13 -1.57
C ASP A 20 15.11 6.36 -0.23
N LYS A 21 15.54 7.00 0.86
CA LYS A 21 15.48 6.39 2.20
C LYS A 21 14.11 6.56 2.81
N ARG A 22 13.61 5.47 3.39
CA ARG A 22 12.34 5.49 4.11
C ARG A 22 12.47 6.33 5.38
N GLN A 23 11.55 7.25 5.54
CA GLN A 23 11.41 8.13 6.69
C GLN A 23 10.05 7.91 7.35
N GLU A 24 10.01 8.13 8.65
CA GLU A 24 8.79 8.05 9.44
C GLU A 24 8.67 9.29 10.33
N THR A 25 7.50 9.90 10.34
CA THR A 25 7.20 11.07 11.17
C THR A 25 5.82 10.90 11.80
N VAL A 26 5.73 11.20 13.09
CA VAL A 26 4.44 11.25 13.79
C VAL A 26 3.99 12.70 13.92
N ILE A 27 2.85 13.01 13.35
CA ILE A 27 2.16 14.29 13.52
C ILE A 27 1.20 14.15 14.67
N LYS A 28 1.36 14.99 15.68
CA LYS A 28 0.42 15.12 16.78
C LYS A 28 -0.50 16.30 16.49
N GLU A 29 -1.75 16.01 16.26
CA GLU A 29 -2.75 17.03 15.93
C GLU A 29 -4.01 16.84 16.76
N ASP A 30 -4.60 17.95 17.18
CA ASP A 30 -5.94 17.92 17.70
C ASP A 30 -6.92 17.67 16.55
N ALA A 31 -7.86 16.77 16.76
CA ALA A 31 -8.89 16.47 15.78
C ALA A 31 -9.84 17.67 15.65
N LYS A 32 -9.65 18.46 14.59
CA LYS A 32 -10.50 19.61 14.25
C LYS A 32 -11.14 19.40 12.91
N TYR A 33 -12.44 19.24 12.89
CA TYR A 33 -13.18 18.95 11.68
C TYR A 33 -14.12 20.11 11.31
N ILE A 34 -14.19 20.40 10.03
CA ILE A 34 -15.24 21.26 9.48
C ILE A 34 -16.36 20.35 9.04
N HIS A 35 -17.43 20.32 9.81
CA HIS A 35 -18.66 19.64 9.43
C HIS A 35 -19.81 20.37 10.10
N GLY A 36 -20.98 20.20 9.58
CA GLY A 36 -21.78 21.19 10.01
C GLY A 36 -23.24 20.98 10.19
N LEU A 37 -23.74 21.78 11.06
CA LEU A 37 -25.15 22.10 11.13
C LEU A 37 -25.40 23.29 10.23
N LYS A 38 -26.57 23.33 9.60
CA LYS A 38 -27.00 24.46 8.77
C LYS A 38 -27.11 25.71 9.64
N LYS A 39 -26.13 26.61 9.59
CA LYS A 39 -26.02 27.84 10.39
C LYS A 39 -25.17 28.89 9.65
N THR A 40 -25.12 30.09 10.21
CA THR A 40 -24.66 31.32 9.56
C THR A 40 -23.37 31.87 10.17
N ASP A 41 -22.34 31.09 10.32
CA ASP A 41 -21.07 31.58 10.89
C ASP A 41 -19.89 31.60 9.92
N GLY A 42 -20.18 31.66 8.64
CA GLY A 42 -19.16 31.97 7.63
C GLY A 42 -18.46 30.82 6.97
N TYR A 43 -18.79 29.58 7.31
CA TYR A 43 -18.31 28.42 6.56
C TYR A 43 -19.33 28.02 5.51
N MET A 44 -18.86 27.77 4.30
CA MET A 44 -19.71 27.35 3.20
C MET A 44 -19.32 25.93 2.76
N GLY A 45 -20.27 25.04 2.79
CA GLY A 45 -20.12 23.69 2.23
C GLY A 45 -20.09 23.71 0.71
N VAL A 46 -19.66 22.61 0.12
CA VAL A 46 -19.49 22.45 -1.33
C VAL A 46 -20.76 22.81 -2.13
N PHE A 47 -21.92 22.64 -1.56
CA PHE A 47 -23.20 22.95 -2.19
C PHE A 47 -23.79 24.32 -1.78
N GLY A 48 -22.96 25.25 -1.30
CA GLY A 48 -23.41 26.59 -0.91
C GLY A 48 -24.22 26.62 0.40
N THR A 49 -24.24 25.54 1.18
CA THR A 49 -24.92 25.50 2.48
C THR A 49 -24.04 26.16 3.54
N SER A 50 -24.59 27.10 4.29
CA SER A 50 -23.90 27.69 5.44
C SER A 50 -23.70 26.66 6.53
N LEU A 51 -22.50 26.55 7.04
CA LEU A 51 -22.07 25.53 7.99
C LEU A 51 -21.44 26.16 9.24
N THR A 52 -21.61 25.49 10.35
CA THR A 52 -20.93 25.78 11.61
C THR A 52 -19.74 24.83 11.75
N LYS A 53 -18.57 25.38 12.07
CA LYS A 53 -17.41 24.56 12.40
C LYS A 53 -17.62 23.92 13.76
N LEU A 54 -17.56 22.60 13.80
CA LEU A 54 -17.57 21.82 15.02
C LEU A 54 -16.15 21.27 15.28
N GLU A 55 -15.69 21.42 16.49
CA GLU A 55 -14.38 20.92 16.91
C GLU A 55 -14.55 19.76 17.87
N GLY A 56 -13.93 18.64 17.56
CA GLY A 56 -13.82 17.50 18.45
C GLY A 56 -12.36 17.30 18.85
N HIS A 57 -12.14 16.89 20.08
CA HIS A 57 -10.79 16.59 20.59
C HIS A 57 -10.33 15.17 20.28
N THR A 58 -11.24 14.33 19.84
CA THR A 58 -10.96 12.94 19.47
C THR A 58 -11.78 12.52 18.26
N THR A 59 -11.34 11.47 17.56
CA THR A 59 -12.13 10.86 16.47
C THR A 59 -13.46 10.29 16.96
N TRP A 60 -13.58 9.95 18.25
CA TRP A 60 -14.81 9.44 18.83
C TRP A 60 -15.86 10.55 18.96
N ASP A 61 -15.46 11.75 19.42
CA ASP A 61 -16.35 12.90 19.52
C ASP A 61 -17.00 13.22 18.17
N ILE A 62 -16.16 13.22 17.11
CA ILE A 62 -16.61 13.48 15.76
C ILE A 62 -17.56 12.38 15.26
N ARG A 63 -17.26 11.12 15.55
CA ARG A 63 -18.12 10.00 15.19
C ARG A 63 -19.51 10.10 15.84
N ASP A 64 -19.55 10.53 17.09
CA ASP A 64 -20.82 10.68 17.80
C ASP A 64 -21.65 11.85 17.27
N ILE A 65 -20.99 12.97 16.97
CA ILE A 65 -21.62 14.09 16.28
C ILE A 65 -22.18 13.66 14.91
N SER A 66 -21.40 12.88 14.14
CA SER A 66 -21.79 12.38 12.81
C SER A 66 -23.04 11.50 12.85
N LYS A 67 -23.25 10.75 13.92
CA LYS A 67 -24.46 9.92 14.09
C LYS A 67 -25.76 10.73 14.18
N SER A 68 -25.67 12.01 14.47
CA SER A 68 -26.86 12.89 14.54
C SER A 68 -27.53 13.12 13.17
N GLY A 69 -26.91 12.73 12.07
CA GLY A 69 -27.42 12.87 10.69
C GLY A 69 -27.50 14.31 10.16
N ARG A 70 -26.91 15.27 10.88
CA ARG A 70 -26.96 16.71 10.55
C ARG A 70 -25.59 17.31 10.24
N THR A 71 -24.62 16.49 9.90
CA THR A 71 -23.24 16.93 9.66
C THR A 71 -22.86 16.77 8.20
N TRP A 72 -22.01 17.68 7.71
CA TRP A 72 -21.40 17.65 6.39
C TRP A 72 -19.89 17.49 6.56
N GLU A 73 -19.24 16.86 5.60
CA GLU A 73 -17.78 16.67 5.56
C GLU A 73 -17.20 15.89 6.77
N ALA A 74 -18.06 15.29 7.60
CA ALA A 74 -17.66 14.50 8.77
C ALA A 74 -17.02 13.15 8.39
N ASN A 75 -17.14 12.75 7.14
CA ASN A 75 -16.55 11.52 6.58
C ASN A 75 -15.14 11.71 6.02
N ILE A 76 -14.60 12.95 6.05
CA ILE A 76 -13.21 13.17 5.64
C ILE A 76 -12.30 12.50 6.67
N PRO A 77 -11.42 11.58 6.25
CA PRO A 77 -10.52 10.90 7.18
C PRO A 77 -9.68 11.88 8.00
N PHE A 78 -9.51 11.60 9.28
CA PHE A 78 -8.69 12.42 10.18
C PHE A 78 -7.27 12.67 9.64
N THR A 79 -6.67 11.66 9.05
CA THR A 79 -5.35 11.75 8.41
C THR A 79 -5.29 12.84 7.35
N ASN A 80 -6.31 12.95 6.50
CA ASN A 80 -6.38 13.96 5.45
C ASN A 80 -6.56 15.36 6.04
N GLN A 81 -7.35 15.48 7.09
CA GLN A 81 -7.54 16.76 7.77
C GLN A 81 -6.28 17.24 8.47
N ALA A 82 -5.57 16.37 9.18
CA ALA A 82 -4.30 16.67 9.83
C ALA A 82 -3.23 17.14 8.84
N LEU A 83 -3.11 16.44 7.69
CA LEU A 83 -2.20 16.85 6.62
C LEU A 83 -2.58 18.21 6.02
N THR A 84 -3.86 18.43 5.79
CA THR A 84 -4.37 19.71 5.26
C THR A 84 -4.11 20.85 6.23
N ALA A 85 -4.39 20.65 7.52
CA ALA A 85 -4.13 21.65 8.56
C ALA A 85 -2.65 22.01 8.63
N ARG A 86 -1.77 21.00 8.55
CA ARG A 86 -0.32 21.23 8.54
C ARG A 86 0.14 22.08 7.36
N VAL A 87 -0.34 21.79 6.16
CA VAL A 87 0.01 22.57 4.94
C VAL A 87 -0.55 23.99 5.03
N LYS A 88 -1.79 24.16 5.50
CA LYS A 88 -2.39 25.48 5.73
C LYS A 88 -1.64 26.28 6.80
N GLY A 89 -1.06 25.62 7.79
CA GLY A 89 -0.19 26.20 8.81
C GLY A 89 1.22 26.58 8.32
N GLY A 90 1.49 26.46 7.02
CA GLY A 90 2.76 26.87 6.40
C GLY A 90 3.86 25.81 6.42
N ALA A 91 3.57 24.59 6.91
CA ALA A 91 4.54 23.51 6.79
C ALA A 91 4.66 23.05 5.34
N LYS A 92 5.90 22.74 4.91
CA LYS A 92 6.12 22.17 3.58
C LYS A 92 5.35 20.86 3.48
N PRO A 93 4.65 20.60 2.35
CA PRO A 93 4.09 19.29 2.06
C PRO A 93 5.19 18.22 2.19
N PHE A 94 4.84 17.03 2.65
CA PHE A 94 5.74 15.91 2.49
C PHE A 94 5.94 15.70 0.99
N ALA A 95 7.20 15.68 0.57
CA ALA A 95 7.49 15.50 -0.83
C ALA A 95 6.91 14.15 -1.29
N SER A 96 6.20 14.17 -2.41
CA SER A 96 5.76 12.93 -3.04
C SER A 96 6.91 12.40 -3.87
N TYR A 97 7.79 11.63 -3.25
CA TYR A 97 8.78 10.88 -3.98
C TYR A 97 8.15 9.62 -4.57
N ASN A 98 8.78 9.09 -5.59
CA ASN A 98 8.36 7.87 -6.22
C ASN A 98 8.27 6.75 -5.18
N HIS A 99 7.09 6.18 -5.03
CA HIS A 99 6.95 4.96 -4.23
C HIS A 99 7.48 3.79 -5.02
N ARG A 100 8.21 2.91 -4.33
CA ARG A 100 8.54 1.61 -4.89
C ARG A 100 7.30 0.74 -4.84
N VAL A 101 6.68 0.55 -5.98
CA VAL A 101 5.47 -0.25 -6.13
C VAL A 101 5.85 -1.61 -6.70
N TRP A 102 5.41 -2.65 -6.05
CA TRP A 102 5.46 -4.01 -6.55
C TRP A 102 4.09 -4.43 -7.03
N TYR A 103 4.03 -4.91 -8.27
CA TYR A 103 2.87 -5.56 -8.84
C TYR A 103 3.11 -7.06 -8.72
N LEU A 104 2.41 -7.68 -7.78
CA LEU A 104 2.53 -9.09 -7.43
C LEU A 104 1.47 -9.90 -8.15
N ASP A 105 1.86 -11.04 -8.66
CA ASP A 105 1.00 -12.08 -9.21
C ASP A 105 1.49 -13.45 -8.76
N GLY A 106 0.58 -14.34 -8.40
CA GLY A 106 0.88 -15.66 -7.86
C GLY A 106 0.07 -16.76 -8.53
N GLU A 107 0.73 -17.89 -8.76
CA GLU A 107 0.11 -19.10 -9.29
C GLU A 107 0.22 -20.23 -8.27
N TRP A 108 -0.85 -21.00 -8.09
CA TRP A 108 -0.90 -22.12 -7.17
C TRP A 108 -1.74 -23.29 -7.69
N LYS A 109 -1.46 -24.47 -7.17
CA LYS A 109 -2.27 -25.66 -7.45
C LYS A 109 -3.64 -25.53 -6.79
N THR A 110 -4.69 -25.51 -7.56
CA THR A 110 -6.07 -25.39 -7.04
C THR A 110 -6.48 -26.53 -6.12
N THR A 111 -5.85 -27.69 -6.23
CA THR A 111 -6.14 -28.88 -5.44
C THR A 111 -5.50 -28.88 -4.05
N THR A 112 -4.31 -28.30 -3.92
CA THR A 112 -3.51 -28.33 -2.68
C THR A 112 -3.30 -26.96 -2.07
N GLY A 113 -3.47 -25.90 -2.85
CA GLY A 113 -3.11 -24.53 -2.46
C GLY A 113 -1.60 -24.24 -2.53
N GLU A 114 -0.78 -25.23 -2.94
CA GLU A 114 0.67 -25.06 -3.04
C GLU A 114 1.04 -24.01 -4.10
N ILE A 115 1.80 -23.00 -3.71
CA ILE A 115 2.28 -21.96 -4.62
C ILE A 115 3.31 -22.55 -5.57
N THR A 116 3.06 -22.40 -6.85
CA THR A 116 3.95 -22.89 -7.91
C THR A 116 4.80 -21.80 -8.52
N MET A 117 4.30 -20.55 -8.52
CA MET A 117 5.03 -19.42 -9.08
C MET A 117 4.64 -18.13 -8.35
N LEU A 118 5.62 -17.24 -8.20
CA LEU A 118 5.42 -15.84 -7.82
C LEU A 118 6.15 -14.96 -8.82
N SER A 119 5.50 -13.88 -9.22
CA SER A 119 6.07 -12.86 -10.09
C SER A 119 5.85 -11.46 -9.53
N VAL A 120 6.85 -10.62 -9.66
CA VAL A 120 6.80 -9.23 -9.22
C VAL A 120 7.39 -8.32 -10.27
N TYR A 121 6.59 -7.36 -10.76
CA TYR A 121 7.13 -6.22 -11.47
C TYR A 121 7.46 -5.11 -10.47
N ASP A 122 8.69 -4.63 -10.49
CA ASP A 122 9.22 -3.61 -9.60
C ASP A 122 9.34 -2.27 -10.33
N SER A 123 8.57 -1.28 -9.88
CA SER A 123 8.52 0.04 -10.51
C SER A 123 9.84 0.83 -10.46
N PHE A 124 10.75 0.52 -9.53
CA PHE A 124 12.03 1.22 -9.42
C PHE A 124 13.07 0.70 -10.40
N THR A 125 13.10 -0.62 -10.56
CA THR A 125 14.06 -1.27 -11.47
C THR A 125 13.49 -1.48 -12.85
N GLU A 126 12.18 -1.27 -13.01
CA GLU A 126 11.42 -1.56 -14.23
C GLU A 126 11.64 -3.00 -14.74
N ARG A 127 11.74 -3.95 -13.79
CA ARG A 127 12.04 -5.35 -14.08
C ARG A 127 10.99 -6.27 -13.49
N LEU A 128 10.74 -7.34 -14.22
CA LEU A 128 9.97 -8.47 -13.76
C LEU A 128 10.91 -9.49 -13.10
N TYR A 129 10.60 -9.86 -11.88
CA TYR A 129 11.27 -10.94 -11.13
C TYR A 129 10.31 -12.10 -11.01
N SER A 130 10.77 -13.32 -11.28
CA SER A 130 9.93 -14.50 -11.21
C SER A 130 10.64 -15.64 -10.49
N TRP A 131 9.88 -16.32 -9.65
CA TRP A 131 10.29 -17.49 -8.87
C TRP A 131 9.31 -18.63 -9.12
N THR A 132 9.79 -19.83 -9.36
CA THR A 132 8.93 -20.97 -9.62
C THR A 132 9.45 -22.23 -8.96
N VAL A 133 8.53 -23.15 -8.64
CA VAL A 133 8.84 -24.50 -8.23
C VAL A 133 8.65 -25.43 -9.44
N MET A 134 9.72 -26.06 -9.88
CA MET A 134 9.66 -27.03 -10.97
C MET A 134 10.24 -28.38 -10.54
N PRO A 135 9.40 -29.30 -10.06
CA PRO A 135 9.87 -30.56 -9.51
C PRO A 135 10.40 -31.56 -10.56
N ASN A 136 10.14 -31.34 -11.85
CA ASN A 136 10.47 -32.31 -12.88
C ASN A 136 11.36 -31.73 -14.00
N GLY A 137 12.64 -32.04 -13.96
CA GLY A 137 13.52 -32.02 -15.13
C GLY A 137 14.34 -30.76 -15.38
N ILE A 138 13.99 -29.62 -14.83
CA ILE A 138 14.81 -28.40 -14.91
C ILE A 138 15.47 -28.18 -13.56
N GLY A 139 16.80 -28.09 -13.56
CA GLY A 139 17.57 -27.96 -12.32
C GLY A 139 17.33 -26.64 -11.58
N LYS A 140 17.41 -26.69 -10.26
CA LYS A 140 17.40 -25.54 -9.38
C LYS A 140 18.41 -24.46 -9.79
N GLY A 141 18.03 -23.20 -9.70
CA GLY A 141 18.93 -22.09 -9.98
C GLY A 141 18.31 -20.96 -10.80
N LYS A 142 19.17 -20.14 -11.40
CA LYS A 142 18.77 -18.98 -12.21
C LYS A 142 18.85 -19.35 -13.71
N HIS A 143 17.75 -19.17 -14.40
CA HIS A 143 17.63 -19.49 -15.81
C HIS A 143 17.19 -18.26 -16.61
N LYS A 144 17.96 -17.92 -17.64
CA LYS A 144 17.60 -16.86 -18.61
C LYS A 144 16.83 -17.40 -19.81
N MET A 145 16.77 -18.71 -19.94
CA MET A 145 16.08 -19.40 -21.03
C MET A 145 15.46 -20.69 -20.46
N LEU A 146 14.20 -20.91 -20.78
CA LEU A 146 13.49 -22.15 -20.48
C LEU A 146 12.91 -22.71 -21.77
N LYS A 147 12.72 -24.02 -21.81
CA LYS A 147 12.00 -24.72 -22.91
C LYS A 147 10.74 -25.35 -22.33
N ASP A 148 9.66 -25.27 -23.06
CA ASP A 148 8.45 -26.02 -22.74
C ASP A 148 8.54 -27.47 -23.26
N GLU A 149 7.48 -28.23 -23.00
CA GLU A 149 7.40 -29.65 -23.43
C GLU A 149 7.46 -29.85 -24.96
N SER A 150 7.10 -28.81 -25.74
CA SER A 150 7.20 -28.81 -27.20
C SER A 150 8.61 -28.49 -27.71
N GLY A 151 9.52 -28.05 -26.83
CA GLY A 151 10.86 -27.58 -27.16
C GLY A 151 10.93 -26.11 -27.54
N GLN A 152 9.81 -25.35 -27.40
CA GLN A 152 9.80 -23.91 -27.65
C GLN A 152 10.65 -23.20 -26.59
N GLU A 153 11.54 -22.33 -27.03
CA GLU A 153 12.43 -21.53 -26.15
C GLU A 153 11.79 -20.20 -25.74
N TYR A 154 11.89 -19.90 -24.45
CA TYR A 154 11.49 -18.62 -23.86
C TYR A 154 12.69 -17.94 -23.21
N HIS A 155 13.01 -16.73 -23.65
CA HIS A 155 14.12 -15.94 -23.14
C HIS A 155 13.63 -14.84 -22.21
N PHE A 156 14.34 -14.63 -21.10
CA PHE A 156 13.97 -13.68 -20.06
C PHE A 156 15.07 -12.64 -19.84
N ASP A 157 14.72 -11.37 -19.82
CA ASP A 157 15.64 -10.28 -19.50
C ASP A 157 16.17 -10.40 -18.06
N THR A 158 15.26 -10.71 -17.13
CA THR A 158 15.60 -11.06 -15.75
C THR A 158 15.49 -12.57 -15.58
N PRO A 159 16.51 -13.24 -14.99
CA PRO A 159 16.45 -14.68 -14.80
C PRO A 159 15.27 -15.12 -13.95
N VAL A 160 14.55 -16.16 -14.38
CA VAL A 160 13.63 -16.92 -13.53
C VAL A 160 14.44 -17.74 -12.54
N VAL A 161 14.05 -17.73 -11.27
CA VAL A 161 14.72 -18.51 -10.22
C VAL A 161 13.89 -19.75 -9.92
N ILE A 162 14.49 -20.92 -10.08
CA ILE A 162 13.84 -22.21 -9.88
C ILE A 162 14.24 -22.80 -8.54
N PHE A 163 13.27 -23.32 -7.80
CA PHE A 163 13.41 -23.99 -6.52
C PHE A 163 12.83 -25.41 -6.58
N ASP A 164 13.30 -26.27 -5.69
CA ASP A 164 12.81 -27.64 -5.56
C ASP A 164 11.48 -27.68 -4.78
N THR A 165 11.26 -26.72 -3.87
CA THR A 165 10.11 -26.70 -2.98
C THR A 165 9.50 -25.31 -2.83
N GLU A 166 8.21 -25.26 -2.52
CA GLU A 166 7.49 -24.04 -2.15
C GLU A 166 8.17 -23.31 -0.98
N ALA A 167 8.59 -24.05 0.05
CA ALA A 167 9.23 -23.47 1.23
C ALA A 167 10.51 -22.71 0.87
N GLU A 168 11.33 -23.21 -0.03
CA GLU A 168 12.52 -22.52 -0.53
C GLU A 168 12.15 -21.27 -1.32
N LEU A 169 11.15 -21.37 -2.20
CA LEU A 169 10.63 -20.25 -2.98
C LEU A 169 10.17 -19.13 -2.06
N LEU A 170 9.29 -19.44 -1.09
CA LEU A 170 8.75 -18.46 -0.15
C LEU A 170 9.84 -17.83 0.72
N SER A 171 10.78 -18.63 1.23
CA SER A 171 11.92 -18.12 2.00
C SER A 171 12.76 -17.13 1.21
N HIS A 172 13.03 -17.44 -0.06
CA HIS A 172 13.76 -16.56 -0.96
C HIS A 172 12.96 -15.29 -1.28
N PHE A 173 11.67 -15.42 -1.58
CA PHE A 173 10.77 -14.30 -1.87
C PHE A 173 10.71 -13.31 -0.69
N VAL A 174 10.50 -13.81 0.54
CA VAL A 174 10.46 -12.97 1.75
C VAL A 174 11.81 -12.26 1.97
N SER A 175 12.92 -12.96 1.78
CA SER A 175 14.26 -12.37 1.90
C SER A 175 14.50 -11.29 0.84
N PHE A 176 14.05 -11.52 -0.38
CA PHE A 176 14.12 -10.57 -1.47
C PHE A 176 13.23 -9.34 -1.18
N MET A 177 12.00 -9.56 -0.73
CA MET A 177 11.07 -8.49 -0.36
C MET A 177 11.66 -7.59 0.74
N ARG A 178 12.22 -8.18 1.79
CA ARG A 178 12.88 -7.43 2.88
C ARG A 178 14.07 -6.60 2.38
N LYS A 179 14.86 -7.15 1.46
CA LYS A 179 16.01 -6.45 0.87
C LYS A 179 15.57 -5.30 -0.04
N GLN A 180 14.53 -5.51 -0.81
CA GLN A 180 14.05 -4.53 -1.78
C GLN A 180 13.16 -3.45 -1.15
N ASP A 181 12.55 -3.76 -0.01
CA ASP A 181 11.75 -2.86 0.82
C ASP A 181 10.68 -2.08 0.02
N PRO A 182 9.71 -2.75 -0.64
CA PRO A 182 8.67 -2.05 -1.39
C PRO A 182 7.78 -1.23 -0.45
N ASP A 183 7.32 -0.07 -0.92
CA ASP A 183 6.39 0.78 -0.17
C ASP A 183 4.95 0.30 -0.33
N ILE A 184 4.63 -0.22 -1.50
CA ILE A 184 3.30 -0.69 -1.86
C ILE A 184 3.44 -2.04 -2.58
N ILE A 185 2.63 -3.00 -2.17
CA ILE A 185 2.41 -4.24 -2.91
C ILE A 185 0.98 -4.21 -3.41
N THR A 186 0.80 -4.36 -4.71
CA THR A 186 -0.49 -4.36 -5.38
C THR A 186 -0.51 -5.40 -6.50
N GLY A 187 -1.67 -5.65 -7.09
CA GLY A 187 -1.88 -6.59 -8.18
C GLY A 187 -3.36 -6.77 -8.45
N TRP A 188 -3.69 -7.63 -9.40
CA TRP A 188 -5.08 -7.97 -9.70
C TRP A 188 -5.60 -8.87 -8.59
N TYR A 189 -6.52 -8.34 -7.76
CA TYR A 189 -7.13 -9.06 -6.63
C TYR A 189 -6.12 -9.55 -5.56
N VAL A 190 -4.97 -8.91 -5.46
CA VAL A 190 -3.83 -9.34 -4.62
C VAL A 190 -4.19 -9.52 -3.14
N THR A 191 -5.02 -8.65 -2.56
CA THR A 191 -5.49 -8.78 -1.17
C THR A 191 -6.57 -9.84 -0.99
N GLY A 192 -7.27 -10.18 -2.05
CA GLY A 192 -8.33 -11.18 -2.06
C GLY A 192 -7.82 -12.62 -2.24
N ALA A 193 -6.72 -12.79 -2.95
CA ALA A 193 -6.15 -14.08 -3.30
C ALA A 193 -4.66 -14.20 -2.93
N ASP A 194 -3.75 -13.56 -3.68
CA ASP A 194 -2.31 -13.84 -3.61
C ASP A 194 -1.74 -13.69 -2.21
N ILE A 195 -2.00 -12.59 -1.52
CA ILE A 195 -1.50 -12.36 -0.16
C ILE A 195 -2.02 -13.42 0.81
N LYS A 196 -3.29 -13.82 0.68
CA LYS A 196 -3.87 -14.87 1.54
C LYS A 196 -3.22 -16.23 1.33
N GLN A 197 -2.77 -16.49 0.12
CA GLN A 197 -2.11 -17.75 -0.20
C GLN A 197 -0.65 -17.78 0.28
N ILE A 198 -0.01 -16.61 0.40
CA ILE A 198 1.38 -16.46 0.85
C ILE A 198 1.49 -16.49 2.39
N ILE A 199 0.45 -16.10 3.13
CA ILE A 199 0.40 -16.02 4.60
C ILE A 199 -0.10 -17.33 5.19
#